data_29471e7a7eba12d1675c5f4e5ab86791
#
_entry.id   29471e7a7eba12d1675c5f4e5ab86791
#
_cell.length_a   1.000
_cell.length_b   1.000
_cell.length_c   1.000
_cell.angle_alpha   90.00
_cell.angle_beta   90.00
_cell.angle_gamma   90.00
#
_symmetry.space_group_name_H-M   'P 1'
#
loop_
_entity.id
_entity.type
_entity.pdbx_description
1 polymer ?
#
loop_
_entity_poly.entity_id
_entity_poly.type
_entity_poly.pdbx_seq_one_letter_code
_entity_poly.pdbx_strand_id
1 'polypeptide(L)'
;MRRSAVAVLAAGLFLTGAGSAVADAWHTMPKLRSEGVVLKNGKYTMYPKFTKHGGFGFKVDLQDDNAADGHNVYVQARVEGYSWRRFNGQQRKTVRIQKEVYDGAALYVSNAWIRACRDRGSLRPDNCTRTLHHKR
;
A
#
# COMPACT_ATOMS: atom_id res chain seq x y z
N MET A 1 72.63 1.50 -26.98
CA MET A 1 71.75 0.45 -26.39
C MET A 1 70.51 1.12 -25.83
N ARG A 2 69.41 1.01 -26.52
CA ARG A 2 68.15 1.58 -26.03
C ARG A 2 67.35 0.45 -25.34
N ARG A 3 67.07 0.63 -24.05
CA ARG A 3 66.23 -0.29 -23.29
C ARG A 3 64.80 0.20 -23.37
N SER A 4 63.93 -0.49 -24.08
CA SER A 4 62.50 -0.23 -24.15
C SER A 4 61.86 -0.85 -22.90
N ALA A 5 61.22 0.00 -22.07
CA ALA A 5 60.37 -0.43 -20.98
C ALA A 5 58.96 -0.69 -21.52
N VAL A 6 58.51 -1.90 -21.43
CA VAL A 6 57.11 -2.26 -21.74
C VAL A 6 56.29 -2.07 -20.47
N ALA A 7 55.40 -1.05 -20.53
CA ALA A 7 54.42 -0.86 -19.47
C ALA A 7 53.21 -1.78 -19.75
N VAL A 8 52.98 -2.74 -18.89
CA VAL A 8 51.74 -3.55 -18.91
C VAL A 8 50.67 -2.81 -18.15
N LEU A 9 49.70 -2.25 -18.85
CA LEU A 9 48.49 -1.72 -18.28
C LEU A 9 47.53 -2.86 -18.01
N ALA A 10 47.42 -3.24 -16.73
CA ALA A 10 46.35 -4.11 -16.29
C ALA A 10 45.04 -3.33 -16.18
N ALA A 11 44.18 -3.45 -17.17
CA ALA A 11 42.81 -2.94 -17.09
C ALA A 11 41.97 -3.83 -16.17
N GLY A 12 41.82 -3.41 -14.93
CA GLY A 12 40.88 -4.05 -13.99
C GLY A 12 39.44 -3.75 -14.42
N LEU A 13 38.76 -4.76 -14.94
CA LEU A 13 37.32 -4.72 -15.15
C LEU A 13 36.63 -4.81 -13.79
N PHE A 14 36.25 -3.68 -13.22
CA PHE A 14 35.28 -3.63 -12.12
C PHE A 14 33.90 -3.89 -12.73
N LEU A 15 33.44 -5.14 -12.65
CA LEU A 15 32.05 -5.47 -12.81
C LEU A 15 31.32 -4.93 -11.57
N THR A 16 30.95 -3.67 -11.60
CA THR A 16 29.93 -3.14 -10.70
C THR A 16 28.64 -3.81 -11.10
N GLY A 17 28.26 -4.87 -10.38
CA GLY A 17 26.94 -5.44 -10.43
C GLY A 17 25.97 -4.36 -9.95
N ALA A 18 25.43 -3.56 -10.88
CA ALA A 18 24.29 -2.73 -10.62
C ALA A 18 23.12 -3.67 -10.40
N GLY A 19 22.92 -4.09 -9.15
CA GLY A 19 21.66 -4.67 -8.72
C GLY A 19 20.64 -3.58 -8.91
N SER A 20 19.83 -3.68 -9.97
CA SER A 20 18.68 -2.80 -10.16
C SER A 20 17.76 -3.05 -8.97
N ALA A 21 17.73 -2.10 -8.03
CA ALA A 21 16.68 -2.03 -7.03
C ALA A 21 15.37 -1.86 -7.81
N VAL A 22 14.56 -2.92 -7.88
CA VAL A 22 13.23 -2.82 -8.46
C VAL A 22 12.44 -1.97 -7.48
N ALA A 23 12.18 -0.70 -7.83
CA ALA A 23 11.31 0.15 -7.05
C ALA A 23 9.91 -0.46 -7.04
N ASP A 24 9.26 -0.47 -5.85
CA ASP A 24 7.89 -0.94 -5.73
C ASP A 24 6.98 -0.18 -6.69
N ALA A 25 6.28 -0.91 -7.56
CA ALA A 25 5.34 -0.32 -8.49
C ALA A 25 4.05 0.04 -7.75
N TRP A 26 3.78 1.34 -7.58
CA TRP A 26 2.55 1.86 -7.00
C TRP A 26 1.53 2.15 -8.09
N HIS A 27 0.35 1.57 -7.95
CA HIS A 27 -0.78 1.73 -8.87
C HIS A 27 -1.81 2.68 -8.26
N THR A 28 -2.44 3.50 -9.08
CA THR A 28 -3.49 4.42 -8.64
C THR A 28 -4.79 3.65 -8.37
N MET A 29 -5.45 4.01 -7.26
CA MET A 29 -6.81 3.56 -6.95
C MET A 29 -7.82 4.64 -7.31
N PRO A 30 -9.04 4.25 -7.76
CA PRO A 30 -10.10 5.22 -7.96
C PRO A 30 -10.56 5.83 -6.63
N LYS A 31 -11.09 7.05 -6.69
CA LYS A 31 -11.77 7.67 -5.56
C LYS A 31 -13.02 6.86 -5.20
N LEU A 32 -13.18 6.59 -3.91
CA LEU A 32 -14.34 5.91 -3.36
C LEU A 32 -15.12 6.85 -2.45
N ARG A 33 -16.45 6.76 -2.51
CA ARG A 33 -17.33 7.56 -1.68
C ARG A 33 -18.51 6.74 -1.19
N SER A 34 -18.88 6.98 0.05
CA SER A 34 -20.18 6.66 0.63
C SER A 34 -20.61 7.83 1.49
N GLU A 35 -21.82 7.83 2.00
CA GLU A 35 -22.29 8.90 2.85
C GLU A 35 -21.36 9.15 4.04
N GLY A 36 -20.84 10.35 4.17
CA GLY A 36 -19.97 10.79 5.26
C GLY A 36 -18.51 10.30 5.19
N VAL A 37 -18.12 9.54 4.16
CA VAL A 37 -16.76 9.05 4.03
C VAL A 37 -16.25 9.12 2.59
N VAL A 38 -15.03 9.57 2.42
CA VAL A 38 -14.33 9.62 1.13
C VAL A 38 -12.93 9.04 1.28
N LEU A 39 -12.57 8.16 0.37
CA LEU A 39 -11.21 7.68 0.19
C LEU A 39 -10.69 8.20 -1.15
N LYS A 40 -9.61 8.95 -1.11
CA LYS A 40 -9.04 9.62 -2.29
C LYS A 40 -7.52 9.59 -2.31
N ASN A 41 -6.95 9.98 -3.44
CA ASN A 41 -5.50 10.02 -3.67
C ASN A 41 -4.83 8.69 -3.30
N GLY A 42 -5.54 7.60 -3.57
CA GLY A 42 -5.12 6.26 -3.20
C GLY A 42 -4.13 5.65 -4.18
N LYS A 43 -3.17 4.96 -3.60
CA LYS A 43 -2.24 4.09 -4.34
C LYS A 43 -2.08 2.78 -3.59
N TYR A 44 -1.81 1.72 -4.33
CA TYR A 44 -1.53 0.40 -3.78
C TYR A 44 -0.35 -0.27 -4.48
N THR A 45 0.22 -1.24 -3.81
CA THR A 45 1.22 -2.13 -4.39
C THR A 45 1.05 -3.54 -3.83
N MET A 46 1.37 -4.53 -4.64
CA MET A 46 1.58 -5.91 -4.21
C MET A 46 3.09 -6.11 -4.08
N TYR A 47 3.59 -6.18 -2.86
CA TYR A 47 5.02 -6.35 -2.62
C TYR A 47 5.52 -7.70 -3.14
N PRO A 48 6.73 -7.75 -3.71
CA PRO A 48 7.33 -9.00 -4.13
C PRO A 48 7.63 -9.91 -2.94
N LYS A 49 7.90 -11.18 -3.21
CA LYS A 49 8.37 -12.14 -2.21
C LYS A 49 9.57 -11.54 -1.46
N PHE A 50 9.63 -11.81 -0.16
CA PHE A 50 10.71 -11.36 0.75
C PHE A 50 10.79 -9.85 0.99
N THR A 51 9.88 -9.07 0.42
CA THR A 51 9.73 -7.65 0.71
C THR A 51 8.39 -7.44 1.41
N LYS A 52 8.42 -6.88 2.63
CA LYS A 52 7.22 -6.63 3.44
C LYS A 52 6.23 -7.82 3.44
N HIS A 53 6.77 -9.01 3.66
CA HIS A 53 6.01 -10.28 3.66
C HIS A 53 5.25 -10.57 2.35
N GLY A 54 5.65 -10.00 1.23
CA GLY A 54 4.89 -10.13 -0.02
C GLY A 54 3.45 -9.64 0.10
N GLY A 55 3.20 -8.67 0.97
CA GLY A 55 1.89 -8.18 1.34
C GLY A 55 1.29 -7.20 0.36
N PHE A 56 0.14 -6.68 0.76
CA PHE A 56 -0.57 -5.61 0.08
C PHE A 56 -0.31 -4.30 0.82
N GLY A 57 0.33 -3.35 0.17
CA GLY A 57 0.56 -2.01 0.68
C GLY A 57 -0.42 -1.02 0.09
N PHE A 58 -0.88 -0.07 0.87
CA PHE A 58 -1.72 1.02 0.40
C PHE A 58 -1.39 2.32 1.10
N LYS A 59 -1.63 3.42 0.40
CA LYS A 59 -1.53 4.78 0.90
C LYS A 59 -2.70 5.58 0.34
N VAL A 60 -3.50 6.16 1.23
CA VAL A 60 -4.77 6.79 0.91
C VAL A 60 -4.99 8.02 1.78
N ASP A 61 -5.74 8.97 1.27
CA ASP A 61 -6.32 10.04 2.07
C ASP A 61 -7.75 9.65 2.44
N LEU A 62 -8.00 9.48 3.72
CA LEU A 62 -9.30 9.17 4.29
C LEU A 62 -9.91 10.44 4.87
N GLN A 63 -11.07 10.82 4.37
CA GLN A 63 -11.77 12.05 4.74
C GLN A 63 -13.10 11.72 5.42
N ASP A 64 -13.34 12.34 6.58
CA ASP A 64 -14.66 12.52 7.13
C ASP A 64 -15.35 13.65 6.36
N ASP A 65 -16.32 13.29 5.53
CA ASP A 65 -17.03 14.19 4.61
C ASP A 65 -18.30 14.79 5.24
N ASN A 66 -18.60 14.46 6.48
CA ASN A 66 -19.72 15.01 7.23
C ASN A 66 -19.30 15.35 8.66
N ALA A 67 -18.66 16.49 8.82
CA ALA A 67 -18.12 16.95 10.10
C ALA A 67 -19.16 17.14 11.21
N ALA A 68 -20.44 17.20 10.87
CA ALA A 68 -21.53 17.49 11.81
C ALA A 68 -22.23 16.21 12.34
N ASP A 69 -21.92 15.04 11.80
CA ASP A 69 -22.64 13.80 12.15
C ASP A 69 -22.14 13.10 13.42
N GLY A 70 -20.98 13.51 13.94
CA GLY A 70 -20.37 12.90 15.12
C GLY A 70 -19.81 11.49 14.92
N HIS A 71 -19.79 10.99 13.69
CA HIS A 71 -19.28 9.66 13.35
C HIS A 71 -17.85 9.71 12.87
N ASN A 72 -17.05 8.71 13.23
CA ASN A 72 -15.70 8.55 12.71
C ASN A 72 -15.71 7.78 11.37
N VAL A 73 -14.59 7.82 10.68
CA VAL A 73 -14.36 7.08 9.44
C VAL A 73 -13.17 6.16 9.60
N TYR A 74 -13.14 5.09 8.81
CA TYR A 74 -12.03 4.15 8.83
C TYR A 74 -11.84 3.46 7.47
N VAL A 75 -10.64 2.97 7.24
CA VAL A 75 -10.30 2.08 6.12
C VAL A 75 -10.32 0.66 6.62
N GLN A 76 -10.85 -0.24 5.82
CA GLN A 76 -10.67 -1.68 6.00
C GLN A 76 -9.90 -2.26 4.83
N ALA A 77 -8.91 -3.08 5.13
CA ALA A 77 -8.18 -3.86 4.15
C ALA A 77 -8.01 -5.29 4.64
N ARG A 78 -7.99 -6.24 3.71
CA ARG A 78 -7.71 -7.64 3.99
C ARG A 78 -7.01 -8.30 2.81
N VAL A 79 -6.35 -9.40 3.09
CA VAL A 79 -5.81 -10.32 2.10
C VAL A 79 -6.58 -11.65 2.18
N GLU A 80 -6.38 -12.50 1.20
CA GLU A 80 -7.01 -13.83 1.15
C GLU A 80 -6.75 -14.63 2.43
N GLY A 81 -7.77 -15.31 2.91
CA GLY A 81 -7.71 -16.14 4.13
C GLY A 81 -7.79 -15.37 5.45
N TYR A 82 -7.87 -14.04 5.43
CA TYR A 82 -7.89 -13.21 6.64
C TYR A 82 -9.10 -12.30 6.72
N SER A 83 -9.43 -11.93 7.97
CA SER A 83 -10.49 -10.97 8.27
C SER A 83 -10.06 -9.54 7.92
N TRP A 84 -11.04 -8.65 7.81
CA TRP A 84 -10.80 -7.23 7.64
C TRP A 84 -9.99 -6.64 8.79
N ARG A 85 -8.94 -5.93 8.46
CA ARG A 85 -8.20 -5.07 9.40
C ARG A 85 -8.71 -3.65 9.26
N ARG A 86 -8.94 -3.01 10.39
CA ARG A 86 -9.45 -1.66 10.49
C ARG A 86 -8.34 -0.67 10.81
N PHE A 87 -8.35 0.46 10.12
CA PHE A 87 -7.45 1.59 10.33
C PHE A 87 -8.29 2.86 10.46
N ASN A 88 -8.33 3.42 11.67
CA ASN A 88 -9.18 4.56 11.97
C ASN A 88 -8.66 5.85 11.37
N GLY A 89 -9.59 6.66 10.87
CA GLY A 89 -9.37 8.05 10.56
C GLY A 89 -9.58 8.96 11.77
N GLN A 90 -9.84 10.22 11.51
CA GLN A 90 -10.17 11.22 12.53
C GLN A 90 -11.40 11.99 12.09
N GLN A 91 -12.33 12.22 13.03
CA GLN A 91 -13.51 13.04 12.78
C GLN A 91 -13.11 14.44 12.30
N ARG A 92 -13.87 14.96 11.35
CA ARG A 92 -13.73 16.32 10.80
C ARG A 92 -12.42 16.60 10.09
N LYS A 93 -11.67 15.55 9.73
CA LYS A 93 -10.34 15.67 9.12
C LYS A 93 -10.18 14.77 7.91
N THR A 94 -9.20 15.12 7.10
CA THR A 94 -8.59 14.24 6.13
C THR A 94 -7.25 13.78 6.69
N VAL A 95 -7.04 12.47 6.79
CA VAL A 95 -5.79 11.90 7.28
C VAL A 95 -5.15 11.00 6.25
N ARG A 96 -3.83 11.04 6.15
CA ARG A 96 -3.06 10.13 5.32
C ARG A 96 -2.85 8.82 6.07
N ILE A 97 -3.28 7.71 5.47
CA ILE A 97 -3.07 6.37 6.01
C ILE A 97 -2.17 5.60 5.04
N GLN A 98 -1.04 5.14 5.55
CA GLN A 98 -0.13 4.26 4.82
C GLN A 98 0.11 3.02 5.65
N LYS A 99 -0.35 1.88 5.17
CA LYS A 99 -0.32 0.59 5.88
C LYS A 99 -0.08 -0.54 4.91
N GLU A 100 0.18 -1.71 5.49
CA GLU A 100 0.29 -2.96 4.78
C GLU A 100 -0.45 -4.06 5.52
N VAL A 101 -1.03 -4.98 4.75
CA VAL A 101 -1.66 -6.20 5.26
C VAL A 101 -1.04 -7.39 4.54
N TYR A 102 -0.84 -8.49 5.26
CA TYR A 102 -0.13 -9.64 4.72
C TYR A 102 -0.56 -10.94 5.42
N ASP A 103 -0.21 -12.05 4.80
CA ASP A 103 -0.29 -13.38 5.38
C ASP A 103 1.10 -13.78 5.86
N GLY A 104 1.26 -13.94 7.18
CA GLY A 104 2.55 -14.30 7.78
C GLY A 104 3.04 -15.71 7.45
N ALA A 105 2.17 -16.58 6.96
CA ALA A 105 2.50 -17.95 6.57
C ALA A 105 2.79 -18.10 5.07
N ALA A 106 2.39 -17.12 4.24
CA ALA A 106 2.62 -17.15 2.80
C ALA A 106 3.82 -16.29 2.41
N LEU A 107 4.48 -16.65 1.31
CA LEU A 107 5.58 -15.86 0.75
C LEU A 107 5.09 -14.57 0.09
N TYR A 108 3.85 -14.55 -0.35
CA TYR A 108 3.19 -13.40 -0.95
C TYR A 108 1.68 -13.62 -0.96
N VAL A 109 0.93 -12.53 -1.03
CA VAL A 109 -0.52 -12.54 -1.21
C VAL A 109 -0.87 -12.38 -2.69
N SER A 110 -1.92 -13.03 -3.13
CA SER A 110 -2.40 -12.97 -4.52
C SER A 110 -3.62 -12.07 -4.66
N ASN A 111 -4.40 -11.92 -3.60
CA ASN A 111 -5.64 -11.15 -3.60
C ASN A 111 -5.70 -10.24 -2.38
N ALA A 112 -6.13 -9.01 -2.59
CA ALA A 112 -6.37 -8.05 -1.53
C ALA A 112 -7.64 -7.24 -1.80
N TRP A 113 -8.29 -6.81 -0.74
CA TRP A 113 -9.51 -6.00 -0.80
C TRP A 113 -9.37 -4.80 0.12
N ILE A 114 -9.91 -3.67 -0.32
CA ILE A 114 -9.91 -2.42 0.44
C ILE A 114 -11.24 -1.69 0.25
N ARG A 115 -11.72 -1.06 1.31
CA ARG A 115 -12.89 -0.17 1.32
C ARG A 115 -12.76 0.87 2.41
N ALA A 116 -13.57 1.91 2.35
CA ALA A 116 -13.70 2.90 3.41
C ALA A 116 -15.12 2.88 3.98
N CYS A 117 -15.25 3.10 5.27
CA CYS A 117 -16.52 3.03 6.00
C CYS A 117 -16.68 4.21 6.94
N ARG A 118 -17.95 4.55 7.23
CA ARG A 118 -18.34 5.42 8.33
C ARG A 118 -18.84 4.57 9.49
N ASP A 119 -18.30 4.81 10.68
CA ASP A 119 -18.73 4.17 11.91
C ASP A 119 -20.02 4.81 12.41
N ARG A 120 -21.12 4.10 12.35
CA ARG A 120 -22.44 4.56 12.78
C ARG A 120 -22.79 4.12 14.20
N GLY A 121 -21.83 3.58 14.94
CA GLY A 121 -22.02 3.08 16.27
C GLY A 121 -22.66 1.67 16.29
N SER A 122 -23.00 1.19 17.48
CA SER A 122 -23.48 -0.18 17.67
C SER A 122 -24.95 -0.40 17.28
N LEU A 123 -25.73 0.68 17.14
CA LEU A 123 -27.17 0.59 16.90
C LEU A 123 -27.55 0.52 15.41
N ARG A 124 -26.62 0.82 14.52
CA ARG A 124 -26.83 0.83 13.06
C ARG A 124 -25.65 0.18 12.37
N PRO A 125 -25.88 -0.54 11.27
CA PRO A 125 -24.78 -1.02 10.44
C PRO A 125 -23.97 0.17 9.89
N ASP A 126 -22.65 0.02 9.84
CA ASP A 126 -21.78 0.97 9.19
C ASP A 126 -22.09 1.02 7.69
N ASN A 127 -21.97 2.20 7.10
CA ASN A 127 -22.02 2.30 5.64
C ASN A 127 -20.59 2.34 5.08
N CYS A 128 -20.38 1.54 4.06
CA CYS A 128 -19.08 1.42 3.40
C CYS A 128 -19.19 1.78 1.92
N THR A 129 -18.08 2.21 1.35
CA THR A 129 -17.91 2.31 -0.10
C THR A 129 -17.98 0.92 -0.75
N ARG A 130 -18.04 0.86 -2.06
CA ARG A 130 -17.76 -0.39 -2.76
C ARG A 130 -16.37 -0.89 -2.38
N THR A 131 -16.21 -2.19 -2.43
CA THR A 131 -14.92 -2.83 -2.18
C THR A 131 -14.11 -2.90 -3.46
N LEU A 132 -12.86 -2.47 -3.43
CA LEU A 132 -11.90 -2.72 -4.49
C LEU A 132 -11.22 -4.06 -4.26
N HIS A 133 -11.09 -4.84 -5.32
CA HIS A 133 -10.36 -6.09 -5.34
C HIS A 133 -9.13 -5.95 -6.23
N HIS A 134 -7.98 -6.20 -5.66
CA HIS A 134 -6.70 -6.17 -6.36
C HIS A 134 -6.11 -7.57 -6.42
N LYS A 135 -5.68 -7.96 -7.60
CA LYS A 135 -4.98 -9.23 -7.86
C LYS A 135 -3.55 -8.97 -8.27
N ARG A 136 -2.69 -9.93 -7.89
CA ARG A 136 -1.31 -9.96 -8.37
C ARG A 136 -1.27 -10.43 -9.82
#